data_83140eecf365cfa7e2a52762456dc8fe
#
_entry.id   83140eecf365cfa7e2a52762456dc8fe
#
_cell.length_a   1.000
_cell.length_b   1.000
_cell.length_c   1.000
_cell.angle_alpha   90.00
_cell.angle_beta   90.00
_cell.angle_gamma   90.00
#
_symmetry.space_group_name_H-M   'P 1'
#
loop_
_entity.id
_entity.type
_entity.pdbx_description
1 polymer ?
#
loop_
_entity_poly.entity_id
_entity_poly.type
_entity_poly.pdbx_seq_one_letter_code
_entity_poly.pdbx_strand_id
1 'polypeptide(L)'
;MTKAKKKAGRPKGSKNRKGKESELARSKRSDLHWFAKTYLDMDLYPWQVDVLKELNYKESRVALKAANGSGKTSMVAAIAVLWHVISFPDSLVVCTAGVYRQVEAALWPTLKRYVQQLTGGEGFEVTQSGLRFVNGARAIGFSASDPHKAEGWHRQGESNNLLFIVDEAKGIHDDEIFHAVERCQ
;
A
#
# COMPACT_ATOMS: atom_id res chain seq x y z
N MET A 1 -46.58 28.68 -28.02
CA MET A 1 -46.36 28.38 -26.58
C MET A 1 -45.18 27.42 -26.46
N THR A 2 -44.00 27.96 -26.18
CA THR A 2 -42.74 27.19 -26.16
C THR A 2 -42.40 26.86 -24.70
N LYS A 3 -42.40 25.57 -24.35
CA LYS A 3 -42.03 25.09 -23.00
C LYS A 3 -40.53 25.15 -22.79
N ALA A 4 -40.08 25.96 -21.86
CA ALA A 4 -38.72 26.05 -21.43
C ALA A 4 -38.31 24.75 -20.69
N LYS A 5 -37.24 24.05 -21.15
CA LYS A 5 -36.63 22.92 -20.47
C LYS A 5 -35.84 23.40 -19.25
N LYS A 6 -36.26 23.03 -18.03
CA LYS A 6 -35.47 23.19 -16.80
C LYS A 6 -34.17 22.41 -16.91
N LYS A 7 -33.03 23.08 -16.83
CA LYS A 7 -31.71 22.43 -16.67
C LYS A 7 -31.67 21.73 -15.33
N ALA A 8 -31.40 20.42 -15.35
CA ALA A 8 -31.16 19.63 -14.15
C ALA A 8 -29.90 20.14 -13.44
N GLY A 9 -30.03 20.48 -12.17
CA GLY A 9 -28.91 20.94 -11.34
C GLY A 9 -27.92 19.82 -11.08
N ARG A 10 -26.65 20.17 -11.07
CA ARG A 10 -25.52 19.28 -10.81
C ARG A 10 -25.64 18.69 -9.39
N PRO A 11 -25.42 17.35 -9.18
CA PRO A 11 -25.55 16.75 -7.86
C PRO A 11 -24.58 17.38 -6.86
N LYS A 12 -25.07 17.69 -5.65
CA LYS A 12 -24.32 18.37 -4.57
C LYS A 12 -23.12 17.57 -4.00
N GLY A 13 -22.82 16.34 -4.47
CA GLY A 13 -21.73 15.50 -4.00
C GLY A 13 -20.34 15.77 -4.60
N SER A 14 -20.25 16.60 -5.66
CA SER A 14 -19.02 16.78 -6.46
C SER A 14 -17.94 17.66 -5.80
N LYS A 15 -18.28 18.50 -4.82
CA LYS A 15 -17.33 19.42 -4.17
C LYS A 15 -16.46 18.74 -3.09
N ASN A 16 -16.99 17.71 -2.40
CA ASN A 16 -16.24 16.99 -1.37
C ASN A 16 -15.22 15.99 -1.94
N ARG A 17 -15.45 15.46 -3.14
CA ARG A 17 -14.49 14.56 -3.82
C ARG A 17 -13.16 15.25 -4.13
N LYS A 18 -13.21 16.45 -4.72
CA LYS A 18 -12.00 17.22 -5.06
C LYS A 18 -11.21 17.67 -3.84
N GLY A 19 -11.86 17.92 -2.72
CA GLY A 19 -11.21 18.27 -1.46
C GLY A 19 -10.43 17.08 -0.87
N LYS A 20 -11.05 15.91 -0.78
CA LYS A 20 -10.40 14.68 -0.26
C LYS A 20 -9.26 14.18 -1.17
N GLU A 21 -9.45 14.21 -2.50
CA GLU A 21 -8.37 13.88 -3.45
C GLU A 21 -7.19 14.85 -3.34
N SER A 22 -7.41 16.12 -3.11
CA SER A 22 -6.33 17.11 -2.92
C SER A 22 -5.64 16.98 -1.58
N GLU A 23 -6.33 16.56 -0.51
CA GLU A 23 -5.75 16.26 0.79
C GLU A 23 -4.92 14.98 0.77
N LEU A 24 -5.44 13.89 0.20
CA LEU A 24 -4.67 12.67 -0.02
C LEU A 24 -3.45 12.92 -0.95
N ALA A 25 -3.58 13.78 -1.94
CA ALA A 25 -2.45 14.16 -2.79
C ALA A 25 -1.42 15.02 -2.07
N ARG A 26 -1.79 15.76 -1.02
CA ARG A 26 -0.86 16.45 -0.12
C ARG A 26 -0.09 15.50 0.78
N SER A 27 -0.63 14.32 1.08
CA SER A 27 0.09 13.26 1.81
C SER A 27 1.31 12.75 1.06
N LYS A 28 1.41 13.00 -0.24
CA LYS A 28 2.57 12.65 -1.10
C LYS A 28 3.91 13.23 -0.61
N ARG A 29 3.89 14.17 0.33
CA ARG A 29 5.09 14.80 0.91
C ARG A 29 5.24 14.53 2.40
N SER A 30 4.30 13.83 3.00
CA SER A 30 4.35 13.51 4.42
C SER A 30 5.07 12.18 4.63
N ASP A 31 5.77 12.08 5.74
CA ASP A 31 6.37 10.81 6.13
C ASP A 31 5.30 9.77 6.52
N LEU A 32 5.67 8.50 6.50
CA LEU A 32 4.78 7.40 6.81
C LEU A 32 4.22 7.49 8.24
N HIS A 33 4.97 7.99 9.21
CA HIS A 33 4.52 8.17 10.57
C HIS A 33 3.41 9.23 10.65
N TRP A 34 3.60 10.37 10.00
CA TRP A 34 2.58 11.40 9.91
C TRP A 34 1.32 10.89 9.20
N PHE A 35 1.48 10.11 8.14
CA PHE A 35 0.36 9.46 7.44
C PHE A 35 -0.45 8.55 8.38
N ALA A 36 0.23 7.67 9.13
CA ALA A 36 -0.41 6.77 10.07
C ALA A 36 -1.18 7.50 11.17
N LYS A 37 -0.58 8.57 11.73
CA LYS A 37 -1.21 9.36 12.79
C LYS A 37 -2.39 10.17 12.28
N THR A 38 -2.23 10.84 11.13
CA THR A 38 -3.22 11.80 10.63
C THR A 38 -4.41 11.13 9.95
N TYR A 39 -4.17 10.08 9.18
CA TYR A 39 -5.21 9.45 8.36
C TYR A 39 -5.77 8.15 8.93
N LEU A 40 -4.99 7.43 9.72
CA LEU A 40 -5.41 6.17 10.31
C LEU A 40 -5.65 6.28 11.83
N ASP A 41 -5.40 7.46 12.43
CA ASP A 41 -5.51 7.74 13.88
C ASP A 41 -4.79 6.67 14.73
N MET A 42 -3.57 6.32 14.32
CA MET A 42 -2.79 5.27 14.95
C MET A 42 -1.78 5.84 15.93
N ASP A 43 -1.78 5.30 17.15
CA ASP A 43 -0.70 5.46 18.11
C ASP A 43 0.29 4.32 17.95
N LEU A 44 1.45 4.64 17.39
CA LEU A 44 2.50 3.67 17.10
C LEU A 44 3.51 3.58 18.24
N TYR A 45 4.03 2.40 18.50
CA TYR A 45 5.17 2.23 19.39
C TYR A 45 6.42 2.90 18.82
N PRO A 46 7.35 3.38 19.66
CA PRO A 46 8.57 4.05 19.19
C PRO A 46 9.33 3.29 18.11
N TRP A 47 9.51 1.99 18.25
CA TRP A 47 10.19 1.17 17.25
C TRP A 47 9.45 1.08 15.90
N GLN A 48 8.11 1.13 15.89
CA GLN A 48 7.31 1.17 14.66
C GLN A 48 7.51 2.51 13.94
N VAL A 49 7.55 3.60 14.72
CA VAL A 49 7.85 4.93 14.19
C VAL A 49 9.24 4.96 13.55
N ASP A 50 10.25 4.39 14.19
CA ASP A 50 11.61 4.35 13.67
C ASP A 50 11.68 3.58 12.35
N VAL A 51 11.04 2.41 12.27
CA VAL A 51 10.95 1.64 11.02
C VAL A 51 10.25 2.42 9.91
N LEU A 52 9.12 3.09 10.21
CA LEU A 52 8.40 3.88 9.20
C LEU A 52 9.23 5.08 8.73
N LYS A 53 10.03 5.69 9.60
CA LYS A 53 10.96 6.77 9.20
C LYS A 53 12.04 6.27 8.25
N GLU A 54 12.61 5.09 8.50
CA GLU A 54 13.60 4.51 7.59
C GLU A 54 13.01 4.20 6.21
N LEU A 55 11.74 3.81 6.14
CA LEU A 55 11.04 3.54 4.88
C LEU A 55 10.76 4.82 4.05
N ASN A 56 10.93 6.02 4.61
CA ASN A 56 10.80 7.27 3.85
C ASN A 56 11.99 7.53 2.91
N TYR A 57 13.14 6.93 3.18
CA TYR A 57 14.32 7.14 2.36
C TYR A 57 14.22 6.36 1.05
N LYS A 58 14.61 7.02 -0.03
CA LYS A 58 14.69 6.36 -1.35
C LYS A 58 15.69 5.21 -1.29
N GLU A 59 15.32 4.07 -1.88
CA GLU A 59 16.16 2.86 -1.94
C GLU A 59 16.50 2.28 -0.55
N SER A 60 15.69 2.61 0.47
CA SER A 60 15.89 2.05 1.81
C SER A 60 15.70 0.53 1.82
N ARG A 61 16.52 -0.16 2.61
CA ARG A 61 16.43 -1.59 2.86
C ARG A 61 16.30 -1.81 4.36
N VAL A 62 15.15 -2.26 4.80
CA VAL A 62 14.83 -2.42 6.22
C VAL A 62 14.60 -3.88 6.55
N ALA A 63 15.36 -4.42 7.48
CA ALA A 63 15.14 -5.74 8.08
C ALA A 63 14.57 -5.58 9.49
N LEU A 64 13.36 -6.09 9.71
CA LEU A 64 12.64 -5.96 10.96
C LEU A 64 12.53 -7.32 11.66
N LYS A 65 13.13 -7.45 12.84
CA LYS A 65 12.96 -8.60 13.74
C LYS A 65 12.17 -8.16 14.97
N ALA A 66 10.96 -8.68 15.13
CA ALA A 66 10.10 -8.39 16.26
C ALA A 66 9.22 -9.60 16.60
N ALA A 67 8.69 -9.63 17.83
CA ALA A 67 7.85 -10.74 18.33
C ALA A 67 6.57 -10.91 17.50
N ASN A 68 5.97 -12.09 17.58
CA ASN A 68 4.63 -12.32 17.02
C ASN A 68 3.61 -11.42 17.74
N GLY A 69 2.60 -10.95 17.00
CA GLY A 69 1.59 -10.04 17.54
C GLY A 69 2.06 -8.60 17.79
N SER A 70 3.30 -8.26 17.49
CA SER A 70 3.83 -6.90 17.69
C SER A 70 3.34 -5.85 16.67
N GLY A 71 2.55 -6.25 15.68
CA GLY A 71 2.02 -5.35 14.66
C GLY A 71 2.88 -5.17 13.41
N LYS A 72 3.90 -6.03 13.20
CA LYS A 72 4.73 -5.96 11.97
C LYS A 72 3.90 -5.90 10.70
N THR A 73 3.03 -6.87 10.50
CA THR A 73 2.20 -6.98 9.30
C THR A 73 1.04 -5.99 9.32
N SER A 74 0.28 -5.95 10.42
CA SER A 74 -0.95 -5.16 10.50
C SER A 74 -0.72 -3.66 10.63
N MET A 75 0.38 -3.22 11.20
CA MET A 75 0.68 -1.80 11.37
C MET A 75 1.79 -1.35 10.42
N VAL A 76 2.98 -1.94 10.48
CA VAL A 76 4.11 -1.46 9.68
C VAL A 76 3.91 -1.76 8.20
N ALA A 77 3.73 -3.03 7.82
CA ALA A 77 3.60 -3.42 6.41
C ALA A 77 2.35 -2.82 5.76
N ALA A 78 1.19 -2.88 6.42
CA ALA A 78 -0.05 -2.34 5.87
C ALA A 78 -0.02 -0.82 5.69
N ILE A 79 0.58 -0.07 6.63
CA ILE A 79 0.79 1.38 6.50
C ILE A 79 1.69 1.67 5.31
N ALA A 80 2.82 0.95 5.18
CA ALA A 80 3.77 1.13 4.08
C ALA A 80 3.11 0.89 2.71
N VAL A 81 2.31 -0.18 2.57
CA VAL A 81 1.56 -0.47 1.34
C VAL A 81 0.61 0.67 1.00
N LEU A 82 -0.25 1.07 1.94
CA LEU A 82 -1.24 2.13 1.69
C LEU A 82 -0.59 3.45 1.34
N TRP A 83 0.38 3.86 2.13
CA TRP A 83 1.10 5.10 1.89
C TRP A 83 1.76 5.09 0.50
N HIS A 84 2.38 3.98 0.11
CA HIS A 84 3.07 3.86 -1.17
C HIS A 84 2.10 3.98 -2.36
N VAL A 85 1.00 3.22 -2.35
CA VAL A 85 0.02 3.27 -3.46
C VAL A 85 -0.73 4.61 -3.53
N ILE A 86 -0.91 5.31 -2.41
CA ILE A 86 -1.55 6.62 -2.39
C ILE A 86 -0.58 7.70 -2.87
N SER A 87 0.68 7.63 -2.42
CA SER A 87 1.68 8.67 -2.63
C SER A 87 2.30 8.65 -4.02
N PHE A 88 2.40 7.47 -4.64
CA PHE A 88 3.08 7.29 -5.93
C PHE A 88 2.12 6.73 -6.97
N PRO A 89 1.63 7.56 -7.91
CA PRO A 89 0.81 7.09 -9.04
C PRO A 89 1.54 6.02 -9.85
N ASP A 90 0.79 5.07 -10.39
CA ASP A 90 1.28 3.96 -11.19
C ASP A 90 2.35 3.09 -10.51
N SER A 91 2.49 3.23 -9.18
CA SER A 91 3.46 2.45 -8.41
C SER A 91 3.04 0.99 -8.25
N LEU A 92 4.02 0.15 -7.94
CA LEU A 92 3.82 -1.25 -7.65
C LEU A 92 4.34 -1.58 -6.25
N VAL A 93 3.51 -2.25 -5.46
CA VAL A 93 3.94 -2.91 -4.22
C VAL A 93 3.82 -4.41 -4.40
N VAL A 94 4.89 -5.12 -4.11
CA VAL A 94 4.96 -6.57 -4.16
C VAL A 94 5.07 -7.12 -2.76
N CYS A 95 4.10 -7.95 -2.35
CA CYS A 95 4.07 -8.57 -1.03
C CYS A 95 4.25 -10.07 -1.16
N THR A 96 5.20 -10.64 -0.41
CA THR A 96 5.43 -12.07 -0.39
C THR A 96 5.74 -12.57 1.02
N ALA A 97 5.62 -13.86 1.23
CA ALA A 97 6.01 -14.56 2.47
C ALA A 97 6.36 -16.01 2.15
N GLY A 98 7.09 -16.66 3.04
CA GLY A 98 7.38 -18.09 2.92
C GLY A 98 6.10 -18.93 2.80
N VAL A 99 5.06 -18.56 3.54
CA VAL A 99 3.71 -19.15 3.43
C VAL A 99 2.73 -18.04 3.05
N TYR A 100 2.33 -17.99 1.80
CA TYR A 100 1.48 -16.90 1.25
C TYR A 100 0.13 -16.74 1.97
N ARG A 101 -0.44 -17.84 2.50
CA ARG A 101 -1.67 -17.80 3.30
C ARG A 101 -1.58 -16.81 4.48
N GLN A 102 -0.38 -16.55 5.01
CA GLN A 102 -0.19 -15.56 6.08
C GLN A 102 -0.43 -14.13 5.56
N VAL A 103 0.05 -13.81 4.36
CA VAL A 103 -0.23 -12.52 3.71
C VAL A 103 -1.72 -12.37 3.43
N GLU A 104 -2.36 -13.41 2.89
CA GLU A 104 -3.81 -13.41 2.62
C GLU A 104 -4.64 -13.18 3.88
N ALA A 105 -4.31 -13.87 4.97
CA ALA A 105 -5.10 -13.83 6.20
C ALA A 105 -4.88 -12.56 7.03
N ALA A 106 -3.71 -11.91 6.95
CA ALA A 106 -3.35 -10.80 7.80
C ALA A 106 -3.31 -9.45 7.06
N LEU A 107 -2.62 -9.38 5.92
CA LEU A 107 -2.34 -8.12 5.24
C LEU A 107 -3.57 -7.58 4.50
N TRP A 108 -4.18 -8.38 3.62
CA TRP A 108 -5.31 -7.90 2.80
C TRP A 108 -6.56 -7.53 3.61
N PRO A 109 -6.99 -8.28 4.63
CA PRO A 109 -8.08 -7.86 5.49
C PRO A 109 -7.78 -6.56 6.25
N THR A 110 -6.53 -6.38 6.69
CA THR A 110 -6.09 -5.15 7.34
C THR A 110 -6.14 -3.96 6.39
N LEU A 111 -5.62 -4.12 5.16
CA LEU A 111 -5.70 -3.09 4.12
C LEU A 111 -7.14 -2.72 3.79
N LYS A 112 -8.02 -3.70 3.66
CA LYS A 112 -9.46 -3.47 3.42
C LYS A 112 -10.07 -2.61 4.52
N ARG A 113 -9.77 -2.90 5.79
CA ARG A 113 -10.25 -2.11 6.93
C ARG A 113 -9.72 -0.67 6.89
N TYR A 114 -8.43 -0.47 6.61
CA TYR A 114 -7.83 0.86 6.54
C TYR A 114 -8.35 1.67 5.36
N VAL A 115 -8.53 1.06 4.20
CA VAL A 115 -9.17 1.70 3.04
C VAL A 115 -10.59 2.15 3.39
N GLN A 116 -11.36 1.32 4.09
CA GLN A 116 -12.70 1.68 4.53
C GLN A 116 -12.67 2.87 5.50
N GLN A 117 -11.72 2.91 6.42
CA GLN A 117 -11.55 4.01 7.35
C GLN A 117 -11.14 5.32 6.65
N LEU A 118 -10.23 5.24 5.68
CA LEU A 118 -9.70 6.41 4.97
C LEU A 118 -10.74 7.09 4.07
N THR A 119 -11.45 6.32 3.28
CA THR A 119 -12.26 6.84 2.16
C THR A 119 -13.67 6.27 2.11
N GLY A 120 -14.05 5.41 3.06
CA GLY A 120 -15.28 4.60 2.94
C GLY A 120 -15.18 3.54 1.82
N GLY A 121 -13.94 3.21 1.39
CA GLY A 121 -13.67 2.30 0.29
C GLY A 121 -13.62 2.96 -1.10
N GLU A 122 -13.94 4.25 -1.20
CA GLU A 122 -13.92 4.96 -2.49
C GLU A 122 -12.50 5.04 -3.08
N GLY A 123 -12.39 4.74 -4.37
CA GLY A 123 -11.14 4.81 -5.12
C GLY A 123 -10.24 3.59 -4.98
N PHE A 124 -10.62 2.61 -4.17
CA PHE A 124 -9.86 1.38 -3.97
C PHE A 124 -10.67 0.15 -4.37
N GLU A 125 -9.97 -0.81 -4.95
CA GLU A 125 -10.44 -2.18 -5.14
C GLU A 125 -9.52 -3.11 -4.36
N VAL A 126 -10.03 -3.76 -3.31
CA VAL A 126 -9.28 -4.72 -2.50
C VAL A 126 -9.82 -6.12 -2.73
N THR A 127 -8.97 -7.01 -3.24
CA THR A 127 -9.27 -8.42 -3.49
C THR A 127 -8.58 -9.32 -2.46
N GLN A 128 -8.69 -10.63 -2.62
CA GLN A 128 -7.97 -11.60 -1.78
C GLN A 128 -6.45 -11.62 -2.02
N SER A 129 -6.00 -11.14 -3.17
CA SER A 129 -4.60 -11.22 -3.60
C SER A 129 -3.98 -9.87 -3.96
N GLY A 130 -4.69 -8.77 -3.72
CA GLY A 130 -4.15 -7.46 -4.08
C GLY A 130 -5.06 -6.28 -3.78
N LEU A 131 -4.52 -5.11 -4.09
CA LEU A 131 -5.17 -3.82 -3.97
C LEU A 131 -4.86 -3.00 -5.22
N ARG A 132 -5.86 -2.28 -5.73
CA ARG A 132 -5.70 -1.26 -6.78
C ARG A 132 -6.24 0.06 -6.28
N PHE A 133 -5.63 1.14 -6.72
CA PHE A 133 -6.06 2.49 -6.44
C PHE A 133 -6.32 3.26 -7.76
N VAL A 134 -7.25 4.20 -7.73
CA VAL A 134 -7.67 4.96 -8.93
C VAL A 134 -6.56 5.74 -9.64
N ASN A 135 -5.42 5.97 -8.98
CA ASN A 135 -4.25 6.62 -9.56
C ASN A 135 -3.35 5.67 -10.38
N GLY A 136 -3.79 4.44 -10.65
CA GLY A 136 -3.03 3.41 -11.37
C GLY A 136 -2.13 2.55 -10.48
N ALA A 137 -1.86 2.97 -9.24
CA ALA A 137 -1.03 2.21 -8.32
C ALA A 137 -1.70 0.90 -7.87
N ARG A 138 -0.88 -0.10 -7.61
CA ARG A 138 -1.37 -1.42 -7.20
C ARG A 138 -0.43 -2.10 -6.21
N ALA A 139 -1.01 -2.92 -5.34
CA ALA A 139 -0.28 -3.89 -4.55
C ALA A 139 -0.73 -5.30 -4.91
N ILE A 140 0.21 -6.22 -5.01
CA ILE A 140 -0.03 -7.62 -5.36
C ILE A 140 0.69 -8.53 -4.38
N GLY A 141 0.21 -9.76 -4.28
CA GLY A 141 0.84 -10.75 -3.43
C GLY A 141 1.00 -12.10 -4.11
N PHE A 142 2.07 -12.80 -3.80
CA PHE A 142 2.33 -14.17 -4.26
C PHE A 142 3.18 -14.95 -3.24
N SER A 143 3.24 -16.27 -3.41
CA SER A 143 4.07 -17.14 -2.56
C SER A 143 5.54 -17.04 -2.93
N ALA A 144 6.43 -16.94 -1.93
CA ALA A 144 7.88 -16.99 -2.14
C ALA A 144 8.37 -18.34 -2.70
N SER A 145 7.53 -19.38 -2.68
CA SER A 145 7.84 -20.66 -3.32
C SER A 145 7.84 -20.63 -4.86
N ASP A 146 7.51 -19.48 -5.45
CA ASP A 146 7.54 -19.27 -6.90
C ASP A 146 8.36 -18.01 -7.24
N PRO A 147 9.71 -18.11 -7.19
CA PRO A 147 10.61 -16.98 -7.43
C PRO A 147 10.47 -16.37 -8.83
N HIS A 148 10.09 -17.16 -9.84
CA HIS A 148 9.87 -16.66 -11.20
C HIS A 148 8.75 -15.62 -11.28
N LYS A 149 7.80 -15.66 -10.36
CA LYS A 149 6.79 -14.59 -10.27
C LYS A 149 7.39 -13.26 -9.81
N ALA A 150 8.47 -13.27 -9.03
CA ALA A 150 9.16 -12.05 -8.64
C ALA A 150 9.92 -11.42 -9.82
N GLU A 151 10.53 -12.22 -10.68
CA GLU A 151 11.32 -11.76 -11.83
C GLU A 151 10.50 -11.00 -12.90
N GLY A 152 9.18 -11.24 -12.95
CA GLY A 152 8.26 -10.55 -13.86
C GLY A 152 7.90 -9.13 -13.45
N TRP A 153 8.26 -8.69 -12.24
CA TRP A 153 7.85 -7.40 -11.70
C TRP A 153 8.97 -6.37 -11.79
N HIS A 154 9.27 -5.96 -13.02
CA HIS A 154 10.13 -4.81 -13.25
C HIS A 154 9.33 -3.51 -13.11
N ARG A 155 10.05 -2.41 -12.86
CA ARG A 155 9.50 -1.06 -12.92
C ARG A 155 8.76 -0.88 -14.25
N GLN A 156 7.45 -0.73 -14.22
CA GLN A 156 6.61 -0.56 -15.40
C GLN A 156 6.20 0.91 -15.53
N GLY A 157 6.40 1.48 -16.73
CA GLY A 157 6.00 2.85 -17.03
C GLY A 157 6.97 3.93 -16.54
N GLU A 158 6.52 5.17 -16.49
CA GLU A 158 7.29 6.33 -16.03
C GLU A 158 7.49 6.34 -14.51
N SER A 159 6.69 5.56 -13.77
CA SER A 159 6.81 5.43 -12.33
C SER A 159 7.87 4.42 -11.95
N ASN A 160 9.02 4.92 -11.47
CA ASN A 160 10.10 4.10 -10.92
C ASN A 160 9.86 3.71 -9.44
N ASN A 161 8.62 3.76 -8.96
CA ASN A 161 8.31 3.51 -7.55
C ASN A 161 7.88 2.07 -7.34
N LEU A 162 8.79 1.26 -6.82
CA LEU A 162 8.60 -0.14 -6.51
C LEU A 162 8.93 -0.37 -5.02
N LEU A 163 8.01 -1.02 -4.32
CA LEU A 163 8.20 -1.44 -2.92
C LEU A 163 8.05 -2.95 -2.83
N PHE A 164 9.05 -3.63 -2.26
CA PHE A 164 8.94 -5.04 -1.88
C PHE A 164 8.72 -5.19 -0.39
N ILE A 165 7.79 -6.06 -0.01
CA ILE A 165 7.55 -6.47 1.37
C ILE A 165 7.65 -7.98 1.45
N VAL A 166 8.59 -8.46 2.25
CA VAL A 166 8.79 -9.87 2.54
C VAL A 166 8.41 -10.11 4.00
N ASP A 167 7.23 -10.67 4.22
CA ASP A 167 6.77 -11.02 5.58
C ASP A 167 7.24 -12.43 5.97
N GLU A 168 7.48 -12.63 7.27
CA GLU A 168 7.98 -13.91 7.82
C GLU A 168 9.19 -14.47 7.03
N ALA A 169 10.15 -13.61 6.70
CA ALA A 169 11.33 -13.93 5.89
C ALA A 169 12.14 -15.13 6.39
N LYS A 170 12.12 -15.44 7.70
CA LYS A 170 12.76 -16.62 8.28
C LYS A 170 12.23 -17.96 7.76
N GLY A 171 11.01 -17.96 7.22
CA GLY A 171 10.38 -19.14 6.60
C GLY A 171 10.72 -19.33 5.14
N ILE A 172 11.54 -18.47 4.57
CA ILE A 172 12.02 -18.56 3.20
C ILE A 172 13.37 -19.27 3.24
N HIS A 173 13.43 -20.47 2.68
CA HIS A 173 14.62 -21.31 2.69
C HIS A 173 15.52 -21.12 1.47
N ASP A 174 15.03 -20.38 0.47
CA ASP A 174 15.72 -20.13 -0.79
C ASP A 174 16.02 -18.64 -0.92
N ASP A 175 17.28 -18.32 -1.18
CA ASP A 175 17.71 -16.93 -1.41
C ASP A 175 17.28 -16.39 -2.79
N GLU A 176 16.75 -17.22 -3.66
CA GLU A 176 16.34 -16.83 -5.01
C GLU A 176 15.33 -15.67 -5.01
N ILE A 177 14.40 -15.64 -4.02
CA ILE A 177 13.45 -14.52 -3.91
C ILE A 177 14.16 -13.20 -3.62
N PHE A 178 15.20 -13.19 -2.80
CA PHE A 178 15.96 -11.98 -2.49
C PHE A 178 16.78 -11.52 -3.70
N HIS A 179 17.39 -12.47 -4.42
CA HIS A 179 18.08 -12.17 -5.66
C HIS A 179 17.13 -11.67 -6.76
N ALA A 180 15.90 -12.23 -6.83
CA ALA A 180 14.88 -11.73 -7.76
C ALA A 180 14.48 -10.29 -7.42
N VAL A 181 14.28 -9.97 -6.14
CA VAL A 181 14.00 -8.60 -5.67
C VAL A 181 15.14 -7.64 -6.02
N GLU A 182 16.38 -8.04 -5.84
CA GLU A 182 17.56 -7.22 -6.18
C GLU A 182 17.65 -6.93 -7.68
N ARG A 183 17.31 -7.89 -8.53
CA ARG A 183 17.29 -7.71 -10.00
C ARG A 183 16.18 -6.77 -10.50
N CYS A 184 15.15 -6.51 -9.66
CA CYS A 184 14.02 -5.64 -10.02
C CYS A 184 14.24 -4.16 -9.65
N GLN A 185 15.34 -3.80 -9.00
CA GLN A 185 15.65 -2.45 -8.50
C GLN A 185 16.39 -1.55 -9.53
#